data_8653ab1be842f358dc5e653ede489074
#
_entry.id   8653ab1be842f358dc5e653ede489074
#
_cell.length_a   1.000
_cell.length_b   1.000
_cell.length_c   1.000
_cell.angle_alpha   90.00
_cell.angle_beta   90.00
_cell.angle_gamma   90.00
#
_symmetry.space_group_name_H-M   'P 1'
#
loop_
_entity.id
_entity.type
_entity.pdbx_description
1 polymer ?
#
loop_
_entity_poly.entity_id
_entity_poly.type
_entity_poly.pdbx_seq_one_letter_code
_entity_poly.pdbx_strand_id
1 'polypeptide(L)'
;MIEILEIGIEEFEDKIYERYTKLFPEEEQRNWNKIRDTYNKGIEKFYKIVLDNSIIGFFMLENNEKDYPYYLDYFAIFEEYQNKGYGTKAIKKLMSEIIDNKGLCIEIEKEEEDEPLTLKRANFYLKLGFEKINSEYLLYNVLYTPYVYNYTSEKEIVDKIMFGYYKLNCGEESVKINYKIVQ
;
A
#
# COMPACT_ATOMS: atom_id res chain seq x y z
N MET A 1 12.51 15.39 13.37
CA MET A 1 11.05 15.39 13.01
C MET A 1 10.86 14.49 11.79
N ILE A 2 9.72 13.74 11.66
CA ILE A 2 9.48 12.95 10.44
C ILE A 2 8.99 13.86 9.32
N GLU A 3 9.54 13.66 8.13
CA GLU A 3 9.12 14.31 6.87
C GLU A 3 8.75 13.24 5.85
N ILE A 4 7.79 13.56 4.94
CA ILE A 4 7.42 12.73 3.81
C ILE A 4 7.70 13.55 2.55
N LEU A 5 8.59 13.05 1.71
CA LEU A 5 9.06 13.76 0.54
C LEU A 5 8.81 12.92 -0.71
N GLU A 6 8.11 13.49 -1.70
CA GLU A 6 7.94 12.86 -3.01
C GLU A 6 9.32 12.76 -3.70
N ILE A 7 9.57 11.63 -4.36
CA ILE A 7 10.83 11.36 -5.05
C ILE A 7 10.58 10.85 -6.46
N GLY A 8 11.55 11.06 -7.34
CA GLY A 8 11.53 10.50 -8.70
C GLY A 8 11.96 9.05 -8.74
N ILE A 9 11.77 8.44 -9.92
CA ILE A 9 12.08 7.02 -10.16
C ILE A 9 13.57 6.71 -9.97
N GLU A 10 14.46 7.63 -10.36
CA GLU A 10 15.90 7.45 -10.22
C GLU A 10 16.32 7.45 -8.74
N GLU A 11 15.74 8.31 -7.93
CA GLU A 11 16.03 8.34 -6.50
C GLU A 11 15.45 7.11 -5.81
N PHE A 12 14.25 6.64 -6.22
CA PHE A 12 13.67 5.41 -5.71
C PHE A 12 14.59 4.21 -6.03
N GLU A 13 15.08 4.08 -7.26
CA GLU A 13 15.99 3.03 -7.69
C GLU A 13 17.28 3.03 -6.85
N ASP A 14 17.90 4.20 -6.71
CA ASP A 14 19.22 4.35 -6.03
C ASP A 14 19.13 4.17 -4.50
N LYS A 15 18.05 4.64 -3.86
CA LYS A 15 18.00 4.73 -2.40
C LYS A 15 17.04 3.73 -1.72
N ILE A 16 16.03 3.22 -2.45
CA ILE A 16 14.92 2.48 -1.83
C ILE A 16 14.76 1.08 -2.41
N TYR A 17 14.96 0.89 -3.72
CA TYR A 17 14.61 -0.35 -4.40
C TYR A 17 15.27 -1.60 -3.79
N GLU A 18 16.55 -1.53 -3.41
CA GLU A 18 17.23 -2.63 -2.71
C GLU A 18 16.56 -2.96 -1.35
N ARG A 19 16.08 -1.94 -0.61
CA ARG A 19 15.36 -2.14 0.65
C ARG A 19 13.98 -2.73 0.40
N TYR A 20 13.28 -2.28 -0.64
CA TYR A 20 12.00 -2.84 -1.05
C TYR A 20 12.13 -4.35 -1.32
N THR A 21 13.10 -4.78 -2.12
CA THR A 21 13.29 -6.20 -2.45
C THR A 21 13.71 -7.06 -1.25
N LYS A 22 14.26 -6.48 -0.19
CA LYS A 22 14.61 -7.20 1.05
C LYS A 22 13.45 -7.28 2.05
N LEU A 23 12.54 -6.30 2.02
CA LEU A 23 11.47 -6.17 3.02
C LEU A 23 10.19 -6.93 2.65
N PHE A 24 9.99 -7.20 1.37
CA PHE A 24 8.80 -7.91 0.88
C PHE A 24 9.19 -9.27 0.30
N PRO A 25 8.38 -10.33 0.51
CA PRO A 25 8.56 -11.63 -0.15
C PRO A 25 8.58 -11.50 -1.67
N GLU A 26 9.30 -12.38 -2.36
CA GLU A 26 9.46 -12.31 -3.83
C GLU A 26 8.10 -12.40 -4.56
N GLU A 27 7.18 -13.20 -4.05
CA GLU A 27 5.83 -13.38 -4.57
C GLU A 27 4.93 -12.13 -4.46
N GLU A 28 5.24 -11.25 -3.52
CA GLU A 28 4.54 -9.97 -3.33
C GLU A 28 5.20 -8.81 -4.07
N GLN A 29 6.42 -9.02 -4.61
CA GLN A 29 7.16 -7.96 -5.27
C GLN A 29 6.68 -7.76 -6.71
N ARG A 30 6.48 -6.48 -7.08
CA ARG A 30 6.41 -6.10 -8.49
C ARG A 30 7.83 -6.00 -9.06
N ASN A 31 8.02 -6.53 -10.28
CA ASN A 31 9.31 -6.38 -10.93
C ASN A 31 9.57 -4.91 -11.33
N TRP A 32 10.85 -4.56 -11.45
CA TRP A 32 11.30 -3.20 -11.72
C TRP A 32 10.65 -2.57 -12.96
N ASN A 33 10.48 -3.32 -14.04
CA ASN A 33 9.87 -2.80 -15.27
C ASN A 33 8.40 -2.38 -15.04
N LYS A 34 7.65 -3.12 -14.21
CA LYS A 34 6.28 -2.78 -13.84
C LYS A 34 6.22 -1.52 -12.98
N ILE A 35 7.08 -1.42 -11.97
CA ILE A 35 7.18 -0.22 -11.11
C ILE A 35 7.48 1.02 -11.97
N ARG A 36 8.44 0.91 -12.87
CA ARG A 36 8.80 2.00 -13.78
C ARG A 36 7.68 2.36 -14.76
N ASP A 37 6.94 1.37 -15.25
CA ASP A 37 5.81 1.58 -16.17
C ASP A 37 4.66 2.34 -15.50
N THR A 38 4.26 1.94 -14.28
CA THR A 38 3.21 2.62 -13.51
C THR A 38 3.61 4.05 -13.12
N TYR A 39 4.87 4.26 -12.74
CA TYR A 39 5.41 5.59 -12.47
C TYR A 39 5.38 6.49 -13.72
N ASN A 40 5.89 6.01 -14.86
CA ASN A 40 5.94 6.78 -16.10
C ASN A 40 4.56 7.12 -16.66
N LYS A 41 3.55 6.31 -16.36
CA LYS A 41 2.14 6.60 -16.67
C LYS A 41 1.49 7.58 -15.69
N GLY A 42 2.18 8.01 -14.64
CA GLY A 42 1.64 8.90 -13.62
C GLY A 42 0.60 8.25 -12.71
N ILE A 43 0.52 6.92 -12.71
CA ILE A 43 -0.41 6.14 -11.88
C ILE A 43 0.10 6.10 -10.45
N GLU A 44 1.41 5.96 -10.28
CA GLU A 44 2.08 5.74 -9.01
C GLU A 44 3.05 6.86 -8.67
N LYS A 45 3.13 7.16 -7.38
CA LYS A 45 4.07 8.10 -6.79
C LYS A 45 4.85 7.45 -5.67
N PHE A 46 6.10 7.83 -5.54
CA PHE A 46 6.99 7.36 -4.48
C PHE A 46 7.26 8.45 -3.47
N TYR A 47 7.29 8.08 -2.22
CA TYR A 47 7.61 8.97 -1.12
C TYR A 47 8.63 8.31 -0.21
N LYS A 48 9.72 9.03 0.11
CA LYS A 48 10.63 8.63 1.18
C LYS A 48 10.15 9.21 2.52
N ILE A 49 10.35 8.44 3.58
CA ILE A 49 10.12 8.86 4.96
C ILE A 49 11.48 9.21 5.55
N VAL A 50 11.62 10.46 5.98
CA VAL A 50 12.89 10.99 6.47
C VAL A 50 12.79 11.32 7.95
N LEU A 51 13.80 10.95 8.72
CA LEU A 51 14.00 11.33 10.11
C LEU A 51 15.42 11.87 10.26
N ASP A 52 15.53 13.15 10.65
CA ASP A 52 16.84 13.79 10.94
C ASP A 52 17.88 13.55 9.81
N ASN A 53 17.47 13.81 8.57
CA ASN A 53 18.22 13.61 7.32
C ASN A 53 18.48 12.14 6.89
N SER A 54 17.99 11.16 7.65
CA SER A 54 18.10 9.74 7.28
C SER A 54 16.80 9.22 6.66
N ILE A 55 16.88 8.48 5.56
CA ILE A 55 15.72 7.77 5.02
C ILE A 55 15.45 6.58 5.94
N ILE A 56 14.25 6.52 6.51
CA ILE A 56 13.83 5.48 7.46
C ILE A 56 12.73 4.56 6.94
N GLY A 57 12.22 4.83 5.73
CA GLY A 57 11.15 4.07 5.11
C GLY A 57 10.62 4.73 3.86
N PHE A 58 9.54 4.18 3.31
CA PHE A 58 8.94 4.68 2.07
C PHE A 58 7.45 4.34 1.97
N PHE A 59 6.78 5.03 1.03
CA PHE A 59 5.46 4.71 0.52
C PHE A 59 5.50 4.59 -1.00
N MET A 60 4.75 3.63 -1.54
CA MET A 60 4.34 3.58 -2.93
C MET A 60 2.83 3.78 -2.96
N LEU A 61 2.38 4.87 -3.57
CA LEU A 61 1.02 5.37 -3.48
C LEU A 61 0.44 5.56 -4.88
N GLU A 62 -0.69 4.91 -5.14
CA GLU A 62 -1.40 5.08 -6.40
C GLU A 62 -2.56 6.06 -6.27
N ASN A 63 -2.74 6.86 -7.31
CA ASN A 63 -3.84 7.80 -7.44
C ASN A 63 -4.27 7.89 -8.91
N ASN A 64 -5.08 6.96 -9.32
CA ASN A 64 -5.36 6.80 -10.73
C ASN A 64 -6.61 7.52 -11.24
N GLU A 65 -7.62 7.72 -10.39
CA GLU A 65 -8.85 8.37 -10.77
C GLU A 65 -9.24 9.50 -9.79
N LYS A 66 -9.84 10.55 -10.35
CA LYS A 66 -10.14 11.76 -9.58
C LYS A 66 -11.06 11.49 -8.38
N ASP A 67 -11.99 10.55 -8.52
CA ASP A 67 -13.02 10.26 -7.53
C ASP A 67 -12.73 9.00 -6.69
N TYR A 68 -11.60 8.33 -6.94
CA TYR A 68 -11.19 7.17 -6.17
C TYR A 68 -10.28 7.60 -4.99
N PRO A 69 -10.31 6.86 -3.88
CA PRO A 69 -9.34 7.04 -2.80
C PRO A 69 -7.93 6.77 -3.32
N TYR A 70 -6.93 7.20 -2.59
CA TYR A 70 -5.57 6.71 -2.83
C TYR A 70 -5.48 5.22 -2.49
N TYR A 71 -4.63 4.49 -3.19
CA TYR A 71 -4.29 3.12 -2.85
C TYR A 71 -2.83 3.07 -2.39
N LEU A 72 -2.61 2.62 -1.14
CA LEU A 72 -1.28 2.43 -0.58
C LEU A 72 -0.84 0.99 -0.89
N ASP A 73 -0.09 0.84 -1.97
CA ASP A 73 0.37 -0.45 -2.48
C ASP A 73 1.50 -1.01 -1.60
N TYR A 74 2.51 -0.20 -1.30
CA TYR A 74 3.59 -0.58 -0.39
C TYR A 74 3.87 0.49 0.65
N PHE A 75 4.10 0.04 1.87
CA PHE A 75 4.58 0.85 2.98
C PHE A 75 5.55 0.06 3.84
N ALA A 76 6.72 0.61 4.09
CA ALA A 76 7.66 0.02 5.01
C ALA A 76 8.44 1.06 5.82
N ILE A 77 8.71 0.72 7.08
CA ILE A 77 9.75 1.33 7.90
C ILE A 77 10.92 0.35 7.91
N PHE A 78 12.13 0.83 7.65
CA PHE A 78 13.35 0.00 7.65
C PHE A 78 13.57 -0.66 9.01
N GLU A 79 14.09 -1.88 9.03
CA GLU A 79 14.17 -2.73 10.22
C GLU A 79 14.78 -2.04 11.43
N GLU A 80 15.89 -1.30 11.21
CA GLU A 80 16.60 -0.56 12.24
C GLU A 80 15.80 0.56 12.91
N TYR A 81 14.67 0.96 12.27
CA TYR A 81 13.76 2.01 12.78
C TYR A 81 12.40 1.47 13.23
N GLN A 82 12.13 0.17 13.09
CA GLN A 82 10.86 -0.44 13.49
C GLN A 82 10.67 -0.45 15.02
N ASN A 83 9.43 -0.68 15.45
CA ASN A 83 9.00 -0.78 16.85
C ASN A 83 9.26 0.49 17.72
N LYS A 84 9.53 1.64 17.08
CA LYS A 84 9.76 2.96 17.70
C LYS A 84 8.62 3.94 17.48
N GLY A 85 7.49 3.46 16.96
CA GLY A 85 6.30 4.30 16.66
C GLY A 85 6.40 5.14 15.39
N TYR A 86 7.46 5.00 14.61
CA TYR A 86 7.65 5.78 13.38
C TYR A 86 6.61 5.45 12.30
N GLY A 87 6.19 4.18 12.18
CA GLY A 87 5.14 3.80 11.24
C GLY A 87 3.82 4.54 11.50
N THR A 88 3.39 4.60 12.76
CA THR A 88 2.19 5.36 13.16
C THR A 88 2.32 6.85 12.82
N LYS A 89 3.48 7.45 13.09
CA LYS A 89 3.71 8.87 12.79
C LYS A 89 3.72 9.13 11.29
N ALA A 90 4.34 8.23 10.52
CA ALA A 90 4.43 8.34 9.07
C ALA A 90 3.04 8.23 8.40
N ILE A 91 2.23 7.22 8.76
CA ILE A 91 0.86 7.09 8.21
C ILE A 91 0.00 8.30 8.58
N LYS A 92 0.02 8.76 9.84
CA LYS A 92 -0.74 9.96 10.24
C LYS A 92 -0.34 11.18 9.44
N LYS A 93 0.95 11.34 9.16
CA LYS A 93 1.45 12.45 8.35
C LYS A 93 1.06 12.30 6.88
N LEU A 94 1.13 11.10 6.31
CA LEU A 94 0.62 10.79 4.97
C LEU A 94 -0.85 11.20 4.85
N MET A 95 -1.69 10.75 5.80
CA MET A 95 -3.12 11.04 5.81
C MET A 95 -3.42 12.54 5.88
N SER A 96 -2.66 13.29 6.68
CA SER A 96 -2.91 14.73 6.88
C SER A 96 -2.33 15.64 5.80
N GLU A 97 -1.24 15.26 5.14
CA GLU A 97 -0.51 16.16 4.22
C GLU A 97 -0.68 15.80 2.74
N ILE A 98 -0.99 14.52 2.43
CA ILE A 98 -1.02 14.02 1.05
C ILE A 98 -2.41 13.49 0.69
N ILE A 99 -3.02 12.71 1.56
CA ILE A 99 -4.33 12.08 1.29
C ILE A 99 -5.46 13.10 1.41
N ASP A 100 -5.36 14.02 2.40
CA ASP A 100 -6.38 15.01 2.72
C ASP A 100 -7.77 14.36 2.85
N ASN A 101 -8.77 14.87 2.14
CA ASN A 101 -10.16 14.35 2.20
C ASN A 101 -10.47 13.25 1.17
N LYS A 102 -9.51 12.83 0.36
CA LYS A 102 -9.76 11.87 -0.72
C LYS A 102 -9.96 10.43 -0.23
N GLY A 103 -9.46 10.12 0.95
CA GLY A 103 -9.49 8.78 1.51
C GLY A 103 -8.32 7.91 1.06
N LEU A 104 -8.16 6.76 1.73
CA LEU A 104 -7.08 5.81 1.51
C LEU A 104 -7.62 4.39 1.56
N CYS A 105 -7.29 3.58 0.56
CA CYS A 105 -7.48 2.14 0.55
C CYS A 105 -6.14 1.43 0.74
N ILE A 106 -6.20 0.33 1.45
CA ILE A 106 -5.09 -0.64 1.59
C ILE A 106 -5.65 -2.04 1.49
N GLU A 107 -4.79 -3.00 1.31
CA GLU A 107 -5.09 -4.40 1.54
C GLU A 107 -4.09 -5.02 2.51
N ILE A 108 -4.55 -6.04 3.22
CA ILE A 108 -3.73 -6.80 4.15
C ILE A 108 -4.03 -8.27 3.87
N GLU A 109 -3.01 -9.12 3.90
CA GLU A 109 -3.18 -10.56 3.92
C GLU A 109 -4.20 -10.95 4.98
N LYS A 110 -5.05 -11.91 4.66
CA LYS A 110 -6.06 -12.37 5.61
C LYS A 110 -5.43 -12.72 6.96
N GLU A 111 -6.05 -12.23 8.01
CA GLU A 111 -5.66 -12.54 9.38
C GLU A 111 -5.81 -14.04 9.63
N GLU A 112 -4.71 -14.72 9.96
CA GLU A 112 -4.71 -16.10 10.42
C GLU A 112 -4.34 -16.16 11.89
N GLU A 113 -5.07 -16.95 12.69
CA GLU A 113 -4.83 -17.05 14.15
C GLU A 113 -3.41 -17.53 14.46
N ASP A 114 -2.83 -18.34 13.57
CA ASP A 114 -1.47 -18.89 13.72
C ASP A 114 -0.38 -17.93 13.20
N GLU A 115 -0.75 -16.78 12.59
CA GLU A 115 0.19 -15.79 12.07
C GLU A 115 0.10 -14.44 12.83
N PRO A 116 0.86 -14.29 13.93
CA PRO A 116 0.80 -13.07 14.76
C PRO A 116 1.12 -11.77 14.01
N LEU A 117 1.83 -11.85 12.89
CA LEU A 117 2.21 -10.67 12.09
C LEU A 117 1.04 -10.09 11.30
N THR A 118 0.16 -10.91 10.75
CA THR A 118 -1.03 -10.45 10.02
C THR A 118 -2.00 -9.77 10.97
N LEU A 119 -2.25 -10.36 12.14
CA LEU A 119 -3.05 -9.73 13.22
C LEU A 119 -2.45 -8.42 13.70
N LYS A 120 -1.13 -8.34 13.84
CA LYS A 120 -0.43 -7.11 14.25
C LYS A 120 -0.60 -6.01 13.20
N ARG A 121 -0.52 -6.36 11.92
CA ARG A 121 -0.69 -5.44 10.78
C ARG A 121 -2.13 -4.92 10.72
N ALA A 122 -3.13 -5.79 10.80
CA ALA A 122 -4.53 -5.42 10.84
C ALA A 122 -4.85 -4.47 12.02
N ASN A 123 -4.42 -4.84 13.24
CA ASN A 123 -4.59 -4.01 14.42
C ASN A 123 -3.88 -2.65 14.33
N PHE A 124 -2.76 -2.57 13.62
CA PHE A 124 -2.08 -1.31 13.37
C PHE A 124 -2.96 -0.34 12.57
N TYR A 125 -3.57 -0.79 11.47
CA TYR A 125 -4.43 0.06 10.65
C TYR A 125 -5.78 0.37 11.32
N LEU A 126 -6.40 -0.59 12.01
CA LEU A 126 -7.63 -0.35 12.79
C LEU A 126 -7.41 0.76 13.84
N LYS A 127 -6.28 0.76 14.55
CA LYS A 127 -5.92 1.82 15.52
C LYS A 127 -5.70 3.19 14.87
N LEU A 128 -5.44 3.24 13.58
CA LEU A 128 -5.30 4.47 12.79
C LEU A 128 -6.64 4.98 12.23
N GLY A 129 -7.73 4.26 12.49
CA GLY A 129 -9.08 4.64 12.07
C GLY A 129 -9.50 4.07 10.72
N PHE A 130 -8.77 3.07 10.21
CA PHE A 130 -9.24 2.32 9.04
C PHE A 130 -10.41 1.41 9.41
N GLU A 131 -11.33 1.24 8.48
CA GLU A 131 -12.44 0.30 8.56
C GLU A 131 -12.14 -0.93 7.71
N LYS A 132 -12.31 -2.13 8.32
CA LYS A 132 -12.21 -3.40 7.61
C LYS A 132 -13.43 -3.59 6.73
N ILE A 133 -13.24 -3.93 5.47
CA ILE A 133 -14.33 -4.26 4.56
C ILE A 133 -14.60 -5.77 4.61
N ASN A 134 -15.87 -6.13 4.64
CA ASN A 134 -16.30 -7.53 4.62
C ASN A 134 -16.21 -8.10 3.19
N SER A 135 -15.01 -8.13 2.65
CA SER A 135 -14.67 -8.68 1.34
C SER A 135 -13.31 -9.35 1.41
N GLU A 136 -13.13 -10.43 0.67
CA GLU A 136 -11.87 -11.14 0.57
C GLU A 136 -11.52 -11.37 -0.89
N TYR A 137 -10.27 -11.11 -1.24
CA TYR A 137 -9.75 -11.28 -2.60
C TYR A 137 -8.63 -12.29 -2.63
N LEU A 138 -8.77 -13.29 -3.47
CA LEU A 138 -7.65 -14.15 -3.84
C LEU A 138 -6.92 -13.50 -5.01
N LEU A 139 -5.64 -13.15 -4.82
CA LEU A 139 -4.77 -12.61 -5.86
C LEU A 139 -3.44 -13.36 -5.82
N TYR A 140 -3.05 -14.02 -6.94
CA TYR A 140 -1.86 -14.86 -7.03
C TYR A 140 -1.71 -15.90 -5.89
N ASN A 141 -2.84 -16.50 -5.48
CA ASN A 141 -2.95 -17.45 -4.37
C ASN A 141 -2.74 -16.86 -2.96
N VAL A 142 -2.63 -15.56 -2.82
CA VAL A 142 -2.65 -14.88 -1.53
C VAL A 142 -4.06 -14.32 -1.30
N LEU A 143 -4.57 -14.50 -0.09
CA LEU A 143 -5.89 -14.03 0.31
C LEU A 143 -5.76 -12.70 1.03
N TYR A 144 -6.38 -11.65 0.48
CA TYR A 144 -6.33 -10.28 1.01
C TYR A 144 -7.68 -9.81 1.51
N THR A 145 -7.65 -8.95 2.51
CA THR A 145 -8.80 -8.19 3.02
C THR A 145 -8.55 -6.70 2.83
N PRO A 146 -9.46 -5.94 2.21
CA PRO A 146 -9.32 -4.50 2.06
C PRO A 146 -9.71 -3.74 3.33
N TYR A 147 -9.05 -2.60 3.53
CA TYR A 147 -9.35 -1.62 4.56
C TYR A 147 -9.42 -0.24 3.94
N VAL A 148 -10.32 0.60 4.46
CA VAL A 148 -10.50 1.97 3.97
C VAL A 148 -10.38 2.98 5.12
N TYR A 149 -9.87 4.16 4.81
CA TYR A 149 -9.84 5.30 5.70
C TYR A 149 -10.46 6.52 5.01
N ASN A 150 -11.36 7.20 5.71
CA ASN A 150 -12.06 8.40 5.20
C ASN A 150 -12.65 8.22 3.80
N TYR A 151 -13.21 7.05 3.53
CA TYR A 151 -13.88 6.69 2.29
C TYR A 151 -15.09 5.79 2.59
N THR A 152 -15.90 5.48 1.56
CA THR A 152 -17.03 4.57 1.74
C THR A 152 -16.59 3.18 2.13
N SER A 153 -17.32 2.56 3.06
CA SER A 153 -17.17 1.15 3.43
C SER A 153 -18.17 0.22 2.72
N GLU A 154 -18.90 0.75 1.71
CA GLU A 154 -19.81 -0.06 0.89
C GLU A 154 -19.02 -1.08 0.06
N LYS A 155 -19.26 -2.37 0.35
CA LYS A 155 -18.50 -3.50 -0.21
C LYS A 155 -18.40 -3.44 -1.74
N GLU A 156 -19.51 -3.24 -2.43
CA GLU A 156 -19.58 -3.27 -3.91
C GLU A 156 -18.75 -2.14 -4.55
N ILE A 157 -18.66 -1.00 -3.88
CA ILE A 157 -17.85 0.14 -4.34
C ILE A 157 -16.38 -0.17 -4.12
N VAL A 158 -16.02 -0.68 -2.94
CA VAL A 158 -14.64 -1.05 -2.61
C VAL A 158 -14.15 -2.20 -3.50
N ASP A 159 -14.96 -3.24 -3.71
CA ASP A 159 -14.64 -4.35 -4.62
C ASP A 159 -14.31 -3.85 -6.03
N LYS A 160 -15.08 -2.89 -6.55
CA LYS A 160 -14.83 -2.28 -7.86
C LYS A 160 -13.54 -1.48 -7.92
N ILE A 161 -13.25 -0.73 -6.86
CA ILE A 161 -12.05 0.10 -6.76
C ILE A 161 -10.80 -0.80 -6.70
N MET A 162 -10.81 -1.81 -5.84
CA MET A 162 -9.69 -2.75 -5.71
C MET A 162 -9.42 -3.51 -7.00
N PHE A 163 -10.48 -3.98 -7.67
CA PHE A 163 -10.34 -4.58 -9.02
C PHE A 163 -9.68 -3.62 -10.01
N GLY A 164 -10.04 -2.33 -9.97
CA GLY A 164 -9.44 -1.30 -10.80
C GLY A 164 -7.93 -1.16 -10.57
N TYR A 165 -7.49 -1.12 -9.31
CA TYR A 165 -6.06 -1.05 -8.96
C TYR A 165 -5.30 -2.30 -9.39
N TYR A 166 -5.82 -3.50 -9.13
CA TYR A 166 -5.18 -4.73 -9.59
C TYR A 166 -5.03 -4.79 -11.11
N LYS A 167 -6.04 -4.31 -11.84
CA LYS A 167 -5.99 -4.25 -13.31
C LYS A 167 -4.86 -3.33 -13.81
N LEU A 168 -4.59 -2.25 -13.12
CA LEU A 168 -3.49 -1.33 -13.44
C LEU A 168 -2.13 -1.95 -13.13
N ASN A 169 -2.00 -2.55 -11.96
CA ASN A 169 -0.74 -3.12 -11.48
C ASN A 169 -0.36 -4.41 -12.20
N CYS A 170 -1.32 -5.28 -12.39
CA CYS A 170 -1.09 -6.64 -12.92
C CYS A 170 -1.38 -6.77 -14.42
N GLY A 171 -2.21 -5.87 -14.97
CA GLY A 171 -2.74 -5.96 -16.31
C GLY A 171 -4.00 -6.81 -16.39
N GLU A 172 -4.89 -6.47 -17.33
CA GLU A 172 -6.24 -7.04 -17.45
C GLU A 172 -6.26 -8.56 -17.62
N GLU A 173 -5.40 -9.12 -18.47
CA GLU A 173 -5.34 -10.56 -18.71
C GLU A 173 -4.85 -11.33 -17.46
N SER A 174 -3.86 -10.78 -16.76
CA SER A 174 -3.34 -11.40 -15.53
C SER A 174 -4.39 -11.40 -14.41
N VAL A 175 -5.12 -10.30 -14.26
CA VAL A 175 -6.19 -10.20 -13.25
C VAL A 175 -7.33 -11.17 -13.55
N LYS A 176 -7.76 -11.34 -14.81
CA LYS A 176 -8.78 -12.33 -15.17
C LYS A 176 -8.43 -13.75 -14.72
N ILE A 177 -7.15 -14.08 -14.68
CA ILE A 177 -6.67 -15.42 -14.32
C ILE A 177 -6.47 -15.56 -12.82
N ASN A 178 -5.88 -14.55 -12.17
CA ASN A 178 -5.32 -14.64 -10.83
C ASN A 178 -6.14 -13.94 -9.75
N TYR A 179 -7.21 -13.22 -10.11
CA TYR A 179 -8.04 -12.50 -9.16
C TYR A 179 -9.43 -13.12 -9.03
N LYS A 180 -9.88 -13.26 -7.79
CA LYS A 180 -11.23 -13.74 -7.48
C LYS A 180 -11.73 -13.14 -6.17
N ILE A 181 -12.93 -12.59 -6.16
CA ILE A 181 -13.66 -12.27 -4.93
C ILE A 181 -14.14 -13.59 -4.32
N VAL A 182 -13.82 -13.83 -3.05
CA VAL A 182 -14.14 -15.07 -2.34
C VAL A 182 -15.35 -14.91 -1.43
N GLN A 183 -15.53 -13.72 -0.83
CA GLN A 183 -16.66 -13.34 0.03
C GLN A 183 -17.09 -11.90 -0.23
#